data_2debfe11dc75cf7037cd38e40cceb2af
#
_entry.id   2debfe11dc75cf7037cd38e40cceb2af
#
_cell.length_a   1.000
_cell.length_b   1.000
_cell.length_c   1.000
_cell.angle_alpha   90.00
_cell.angle_beta   90.00
_cell.angle_gamma   90.00
#
_symmetry.space_group_name_H-M   'P 1'
#
loop_
_entity.id
_entity.type
_entity.pdbx_description
1 polymer ?
#
loop_
_entity_poly.entity_id
_entity_poly.type
_entity_poly.pdbx_seq_one_letter_code
_entity_poly.pdbx_strand_id
1 'polypeptide(L)'
;MHLINQGRKLAVLAIDPSSERSKGSILGDKTRMEALSREKNAFTRPSPSAGSLGGVARKTRETIVLCEAAGFDTVFVETVGVGQSETAVHSMVDFFLLIQLAGTGDELQGIKRGIMEMADGIIINKADGDNIDKANLAAAQFRNALHLFPPSESGWFPKVLTYSGYYNIGIKEIWDMVGEYMEFTKKNGYFNYKRNEQAKYWMYESINDTLRDKFYHNPAVEGMLEQTEKQVLNNEISSFVAAKRMIDLFLDHIATK
;
A
#
# COMPACT_ATOMS: atom_id res chain seq x y z
N MET A 1 -18.94 4.16 5.91
CA MET A 1 -20.16 4.63 6.67
C MET A 1 -20.16 4.19 8.13
N HIS A 2 -19.82 2.92 8.48
CA HIS A 2 -19.86 2.44 9.89
C HIS A 2 -19.11 3.39 10.87
N LEU A 3 -17.87 3.76 10.57
CA LEU A 3 -17.06 4.66 11.41
C LEU A 3 -17.58 6.10 11.44
N ILE A 4 -18.06 6.60 10.30
CA ILE A 4 -18.67 7.94 10.23
C ILE A 4 -19.91 8.03 11.13
N ASN A 5 -20.74 6.99 11.14
CA ASN A 5 -21.92 6.92 12.01
C ASN A 5 -21.57 6.87 13.51
N GLN A 6 -20.32 6.51 13.85
CA GLN A 6 -19.78 6.57 15.20
C GLN A 6 -19.14 7.93 15.53
N GLY A 7 -19.24 8.92 14.63
CA GLY A 7 -18.68 10.26 14.80
C GLY A 7 -17.18 10.36 14.51
N ARG A 8 -16.55 9.33 13.94
CA ARG A 8 -15.14 9.34 13.59
C ARG A 8 -14.86 10.14 12.33
N LYS A 9 -13.68 10.73 12.26
CA LYS A 9 -13.15 11.37 11.05
C LYS A 9 -12.32 10.37 10.26
N LEU A 10 -12.73 10.08 9.02
CA LEU A 10 -12.17 9.04 8.17
C LEU A 10 -11.54 9.64 6.92
N ALA A 11 -10.27 9.34 6.65
CA ALA A 11 -9.66 9.55 5.35
C ALA A 11 -9.55 8.22 4.57
N VAL A 12 -9.80 8.25 3.26
CA VAL A 12 -9.58 7.11 2.36
C VAL A 12 -8.65 7.54 1.23
N LEU A 13 -7.50 6.91 1.17
CA LEU A 13 -6.45 7.15 0.17
C LEU A 13 -6.39 5.93 -0.75
N ALA A 14 -6.98 6.04 -1.93
CA ALA A 14 -6.97 4.97 -2.92
C ALA A 14 -5.69 5.06 -3.78
N ILE A 15 -4.91 3.97 -3.82
CA ILE A 15 -3.78 3.81 -4.72
C ILE A 15 -4.29 3.04 -5.95
N ASP A 16 -4.52 3.78 -7.03
CA ASP A 16 -4.93 3.18 -8.31
C ASP A 16 -3.68 2.90 -9.15
N PRO A 17 -3.41 1.65 -9.57
CA PRO A 17 -2.46 1.35 -10.61
C PRO A 17 -3.00 1.88 -11.94
N SER A 18 -2.79 3.17 -12.21
CA SER A 18 -3.11 3.75 -13.50
C SER A 18 -2.38 3.00 -14.60
N SER A 19 -3.10 2.65 -15.67
CA SER A 19 -2.47 2.14 -16.88
C SER A 19 -1.45 3.18 -17.37
N GLU A 20 -0.24 2.75 -17.68
CA GLU A 20 0.81 3.59 -18.27
C GLU A 20 0.33 4.34 -19.53
N ARG A 21 -0.74 3.85 -20.18
CA ARG A 21 -1.33 4.42 -21.37
C ARG A 21 -2.27 5.61 -21.15
N SER A 22 -2.98 5.72 -20.04
CA SER A 22 -4.02 6.75 -19.87
C SER A 22 -3.67 7.91 -18.97
N LYS A 23 -2.58 7.83 -18.19
CA LYS A 23 -2.09 8.88 -17.22
C LYS A 23 -3.20 9.51 -16.33
N GLY A 24 -4.36 8.90 -16.24
CA GLY A 24 -5.51 9.40 -15.52
C GLY A 24 -6.03 8.38 -14.51
N SER A 25 -6.41 8.84 -13.32
CA SER A 25 -7.21 8.03 -12.40
C SER A 25 -8.58 7.80 -13.04
N ILE A 26 -9.06 6.57 -13.02
CA ILE A 26 -10.42 6.28 -13.47
C ILE A 26 -11.36 7.01 -12.51
N LEU A 27 -12.22 7.87 -13.05
CA LEU A 27 -13.33 8.52 -12.33
C LEU A 27 -14.20 7.53 -11.52
N GLY A 28 -14.03 6.22 -11.77
CA GLY A 28 -14.73 5.13 -11.11
C GLY A 28 -14.54 5.07 -9.57
N ASP A 29 -13.40 5.49 -9.03
CA ASP A 29 -13.20 5.46 -7.57
C ASP A 29 -14.04 6.53 -6.86
N LYS A 30 -14.18 7.73 -7.44
CA LYS A 30 -15.06 8.76 -6.89
C LYS A 30 -16.53 8.34 -6.95
N THR A 31 -16.97 7.66 -8.00
CA THR A 31 -18.35 7.18 -8.13
C THR A 31 -18.66 6.05 -7.17
N ARG A 32 -17.68 5.16 -6.87
CA ARG A 32 -17.83 4.10 -5.87
C ARG A 32 -17.91 4.65 -4.44
N MET A 33 -17.29 5.79 -4.17
CA MET A 33 -17.25 6.44 -2.86
C MET A 33 -18.17 7.65 -2.76
N GLU A 34 -19.17 7.78 -3.64
CA GLU A 34 -20.04 8.94 -3.70
C GLU A 34 -20.73 9.27 -2.36
N ALA A 35 -21.26 8.24 -1.69
CA ALA A 35 -21.88 8.41 -0.38
C ALA A 35 -20.89 8.93 0.67
N LEU A 36 -19.65 8.41 0.67
CA LEU A 36 -18.62 8.84 1.61
C LEU A 36 -18.10 10.25 1.30
N SER A 37 -17.96 10.60 0.03
CA SER A 37 -17.45 11.91 -0.39
C SER A 37 -18.38 13.10 -0.02
N ARG A 38 -19.64 12.83 0.33
CA ARG A 38 -20.62 13.84 0.79
C ARG A 38 -20.59 14.07 2.30
N GLU A 39 -19.87 13.21 3.04
CA GLU A 39 -19.81 13.28 4.50
C GLU A 39 -18.80 14.33 4.97
N LYS A 40 -19.19 15.20 5.90
CA LYS A 40 -18.33 16.26 6.46
C LYS A 40 -17.09 15.69 7.20
N ASN A 41 -17.23 14.51 7.78
CA ASN A 41 -16.17 13.83 8.52
C ASN A 41 -15.38 12.85 7.66
N ALA A 42 -15.52 12.90 6.32
CA ALA A 42 -14.80 12.06 5.41
C ALA A 42 -13.94 12.87 4.43
N PHE A 43 -12.78 12.32 4.11
CA PHE A 43 -11.90 12.80 3.06
C PHE A 43 -11.54 11.63 2.13
N THR A 44 -11.68 11.81 0.83
CA THR A 44 -11.34 10.78 -0.16
C THR A 44 -10.36 11.35 -1.18
N ARG A 45 -9.24 10.64 -1.41
CA ARG A 45 -8.25 11.03 -2.39
C ARG A 45 -7.82 9.85 -3.23
N PRO A 46 -8.14 9.81 -4.53
CA PRO A 46 -7.49 8.91 -5.47
C PRO A 46 -6.04 9.36 -5.73
N SER A 47 -5.10 8.42 -5.72
CA SER A 47 -3.69 8.67 -6.02
C SER A 47 -3.31 7.85 -7.25
N PRO A 48 -3.30 8.44 -8.46
CA PRO A 48 -2.88 7.73 -9.66
C PRO A 48 -1.39 7.36 -9.56
N SER A 49 -1.08 6.11 -9.84
CA SER A 49 0.30 5.61 -9.90
C SER A 49 0.97 5.98 -11.24
N ALA A 50 1.23 7.23 -11.50
CA ALA A 50 1.86 7.71 -12.74
C ALA A 50 3.26 7.11 -12.95
N GLY A 51 3.34 5.81 -13.26
CA GLY A 51 4.54 5.14 -13.75
C GLY A 51 5.63 4.80 -12.71
N SER A 52 5.56 5.28 -11.47
CA SER A 52 6.54 4.93 -10.42
C SER A 52 5.83 4.62 -9.11
N LEU A 53 5.88 3.35 -8.73
CA LEU A 53 5.29 2.86 -7.47
C LEU A 53 5.85 3.61 -6.25
N GLY A 54 7.16 3.93 -6.25
CA GLY A 54 7.84 4.67 -5.19
C GLY A 54 7.30 6.08 -5.00
N GLY A 55 7.12 6.84 -6.08
CA GLY A 55 6.63 8.22 -6.00
C GLY A 55 5.19 8.34 -5.48
N VAL A 56 4.32 7.37 -5.81
CA VAL A 56 2.94 7.33 -5.29
C VAL A 56 2.92 6.93 -3.83
N ALA A 57 3.71 5.93 -3.45
CA ALA A 57 3.82 5.48 -2.08
C ALA A 57 4.32 6.61 -1.16
N ARG A 58 5.33 7.38 -1.59
CA ARG A 58 5.81 8.58 -0.87
C ARG A 58 4.70 9.61 -0.68
N LYS A 59 4.02 10.02 -1.77
CA LYS A 59 2.92 11.00 -1.69
C LYS A 59 1.77 10.52 -0.81
N THR A 60 1.47 9.22 -0.83
CA THR A 60 0.47 8.64 0.05
C THR A 60 0.91 8.70 1.51
N ARG A 61 2.17 8.40 1.81
CA ARG A 61 2.73 8.51 3.17
C ARG A 61 2.70 9.95 3.68
N GLU A 62 3.11 10.92 2.87
CA GLU A 62 3.02 12.35 3.19
C GLU A 62 1.55 12.75 3.45
N THR A 63 0.61 12.24 2.66
CA THR A 63 -0.82 12.52 2.86
C THR A 63 -1.38 11.91 4.16
N ILE A 64 -0.91 10.72 4.59
CA ILE A 64 -1.28 10.14 5.88
C ILE A 64 -0.90 11.11 7.02
N VAL A 65 0.34 11.64 7.00
CA VAL A 65 0.80 12.60 8.01
C VAL A 65 -0.06 13.87 8.03
N LEU A 66 -0.43 14.37 6.84
CA LEU A 66 -1.32 15.53 6.73
C LEU A 66 -2.74 15.23 7.27
N CYS A 67 -3.26 14.03 7.00
CA CYS A 67 -4.56 13.61 7.54
C CYS A 67 -4.52 13.50 9.07
N GLU A 68 -3.48 12.91 9.65
CA GLU A 68 -3.30 12.84 11.10
C GLU A 68 -3.22 14.26 11.71
N ALA A 69 -2.44 15.16 11.12
CA ALA A 69 -2.34 16.56 11.56
C ALA A 69 -3.66 17.34 11.43
N ALA A 70 -4.50 17.01 10.44
CA ALA A 70 -5.83 17.58 10.26
C ALA A 70 -6.89 16.98 11.19
N GLY A 71 -6.51 16.05 12.06
CA GLY A 71 -7.37 15.44 13.06
C GLY A 71 -8.26 14.31 12.53
N PHE A 72 -7.84 13.64 11.43
CA PHE A 72 -8.45 12.37 11.05
C PHE A 72 -7.93 11.27 11.99
N ASP A 73 -8.86 10.58 12.64
CA ASP A 73 -8.53 9.52 13.61
C ASP A 73 -8.37 8.14 12.96
N THR A 74 -8.79 8.02 11.69
CA THR A 74 -8.67 6.80 10.91
C THR A 74 -8.31 7.13 9.46
N VAL A 75 -7.28 6.47 8.94
CA VAL A 75 -6.85 6.60 7.54
C VAL A 75 -6.82 5.23 6.88
N PHE A 76 -7.68 5.02 5.89
CA PHE A 76 -7.64 3.82 5.05
C PHE A 76 -6.76 4.07 3.82
N VAL A 77 -5.84 3.16 3.58
CA VAL A 77 -5.07 3.10 2.33
C VAL A 77 -5.57 1.89 1.55
N GLU A 78 -6.26 2.15 0.45
CA GLU A 78 -6.85 1.11 -0.41
C GLU A 78 -5.94 0.83 -1.60
N THR A 79 -5.75 -0.45 -1.90
CA THR A 79 -5.08 -0.93 -3.13
C THR A 79 -6.00 -1.87 -3.88
N VAL A 80 -5.89 -1.89 -5.21
CA VAL A 80 -6.73 -2.75 -6.06
C VAL A 80 -6.13 -4.15 -6.31
N GLY A 81 -5.11 -4.54 -5.56
CA GLY A 81 -4.56 -5.91 -5.61
C GLY A 81 -3.73 -6.24 -6.85
N VAL A 82 -3.26 -5.25 -7.62
CA VAL A 82 -2.37 -5.45 -8.77
C VAL A 82 -1.05 -4.73 -8.56
N GLY A 83 0.06 -5.43 -8.74
CA GLY A 83 1.43 -4.94 -8.86
C GLY A 83 2.09 -4.58 -7.56
N GLN A 84 2.70 -5.23 -6.75
CA GLN A 84 3.61 -5.00 -5.60
C GLN A 84 3.33 -3.75 -4.71
N SER A 85 2.17 -3.09 -4.88
CA SER A 85 1.74 -1.96 -4.04
C SER A 85 1.47 -2.38 -2.59
N GLU A 86 1.23 -3.67 -2.36
CA GLU A 86 0.90 -4.24 -1.05
C GLU A 86 2.06 -4.10 -0.06
N THR A 87 3.30 -4.33 -0.50
CA THR A 87 4.49 -4.18 0.34
C THR A 87 4.72 -2.72 0.73
N ALA A 88 4.52 -1.80 -0.22
CA ALA A 88 4.62 -0.37 0.05
C ALA A 88 3.52 0.09 1.03
N VAL A 89 2.29 -0.42 0.91
CA VAL A 89 1.22 -0.10 1.85
C VAL A 89 1.49 -0.67 3.24
N HIS A 90 1.98 -1.90 3.36
CA HIS A 90 2.36 -2.49 4.65
C HIS A 90 3.38 -1.61 5.40
N SER A 91 4.32 -0.98 4.67
CA SER A 91 5.34 -0.11 5.28
C SER A 91 4.82 1.25 5.77
N MET A 92 3.54 1.58 5.59
CA MET A 92 2.98 2.88 5.97
C MET A 92 1.71 2.80 6.82
N VAL A 93 1.18 1.60 7.08
CA VAL A 93 -0.05 1.40 7.86
C VAL A 93 0.22 0.73 9.21
N ASP A 94 -0.60 1.05 10.20
CA ASP A 94 -0.51 0.42 11.52
C ASP A 94 -1.07 -0.98 11.53
N PHE A 95 -2.15 -1.23 10.75
CA PHE A 95 -2.81 -2.52 10.58
C PHE A 95 -2.96 -2.86 9.10
N PHE A 96 -2.53 -4.05 8.69
CA PHE A 96 -2.64 -4.52 7.31
C PHE A 96 -3.75 -5.56 7.18
N LEU A 97 -4.87 -5.16 6.54
CA LEU A 97 -6.03 -6.01 6.32
C LEU A 97 -5.99 -6.63 4.93
N LEU A 98 -5.89 -7.95 4.86
CA LEU A 98 -5.98 -8.69 3.61
C LEU A 98 -7.44 -9.06 3.33
N ILE A 99 -7.99 -8.60 2.20
CA ILE A 99 -9.36 -8.89 1.78
C ILE A 99 -9.33 -9.94 0.67
N GLN A 100 -10.01 -11.04 0.88
CA GLN A 100 -10.11 -12.15 -0.06
C GLN A 100 -11.56 -12.43 -0.46
N LEU A 101 -11.74 -13.12 -1.57
CA LEU A 101 -13.04 -13.57 -2.05
C LEU A 101 -13.14 -15.09 -1.92
N ALA A 102 -14.31 -15.59 -1.59
CA ALA A 102 -14.59 -17.03 -1.63
C ALA A 102 -15.07 -17.46 -3.03
N GLY A 103 -14.75 -18.70 -3.42
CA GLY A 103 -15.29 -19.31 -4.63
C GLY A 103 -14.56 -18.96 -5.93
N THR A 104 -13.33 -18.47 -5.85
CA THR A 104 -12.49 -18.16 -7.03
C THR A 104 -11.67 -19.36 -7.53
N GLY A 105 -11.79 -20.53 -6.91
CA GLY A 105 -11.04 -21.74 -7.23
C GLY A 105 -9.98 -22.07 -6.17
N ASP A 106 -8.73 -22.21 -6.57
CA ASP A 106 -7.63 -22.49 -5.65
C ASP A 106 -7.19 -21.21 -4.92
N GLU A 107 -7.94 -20.88 -3.86
CA GLU A 107 -7.85 -19.60 -3.14
C GLU A 107 -6.49 -19.38 -2.49
N LEU A 108 -5.80 -20.47 -2.12
CA LEU A 108 -4.46 -20.39 -1.53
C LEU A 108 -3.33 -20.36 -2.56
N GLN A 109 -3.51 -20.98 -3.74
CA GLN A 109 -2.46 -21.01 -4.79
C GLN A 109 -2.30 -19.65 -5.50
N GLY A 110 -3.38 -18.85 -5.60
CA GLY A 110 -3.32 -17.52 -6.22
C GLY A 110 -2.70 -16.44 -5.32
N ILE A 111 -2.53 -16.70 -4.02
CA ILE A 111 -2.04 -15.72 -3.08
C ILE A 111 -0.53 -15.88 -2.90
N LYS A 112 0.20 -14.80 -3.16
CA LYS A 112 1.62 -14.76 -2.86
C LYS A 112 1.82 -14.93 -1.35
N ARG A 113 2.57 -15.97 -0.97
CA ARG A 113 2.87 -16.29 0.45
C ARG A 113 3.29 -15.06 1.26
N GLY A 114 4.11 -14.18 0.68
CA GLY A 114 4.57 -12.97 1.35
C GLY A 114 3.47 -11.98 1.74
N ILE A 115 2.34 -11.93 1.02
CA ILE A 115 1.21 -11.05 1.39
C ILE A 115 0.50 -11.60 2.62
N MET A 116 0.35 -12.92 2.73
CA MET A 116 -0.25 -13.54 3.92
C MET A 116 0.61 -13.34 5.16
N GLU A 117 1.95 -13.40 5.03
CA GLU A 117 2.88 -13.16 6.12
C GLU A 117 2.81 -11.72 6.66
N MET A 118 2.45 -10.75 5.81
CA MET A 118 2.29 -9.34 6.19
C MET A 118 0.94 -9.01 6.83
N ALA A 119 -0.07 -9.91 6.71
CA ALA A 119 -1.42 -9.62 7.15
C ALA A 119 -1.55 -9.63 8.67
N ASP A 120 -2.05 -8.52 9.25
CA ASP A 120 -2.46 -8.45 10.65
C ASP A 120 -3.88 -8.99 10.88
N GLY A 121 -4.68 -9.09 9.80
CA GLY A 121 -5.99 -9.72 9.76
C GLY A 121 -6.38 -10.09 8.34
N ILE A 122 -7.17 -11.15 8.19
CA ILE A 122 -7.67 -11.63 6.91
C ILE A 122 -9.20 -11.65 6.95
N ILE A 123 -9.85 -11.17 5.90
CA ILE A 123 -11.30 -11.22 5.80
C ILE A 123 -11.73 -11.83 4.46
N ILE A 124 -12.73 -12.69 4.51
CA ILE A 124 -13.31 -13.34 3.33
C ILE A 124 -14.61 -12.63 3.00
N ASN A 125 -14.64 -11.91 1.91
CA ASN A 125 -15.81 -11.16 1.43
C ASN A 125 -16.81 -12.05 0.69
N LYS A 126 -18.00 -11.50 0.47
CA LYS A 126 -19.16 -12.17 -0.16
C LYS A 126 -19.63 -13.40 0.61
N ALA A 127 -19.58 -13.34 1.94
CA ALA A 127 -20.09 -14.37 2.83
C ALA A 127 -21.61 -14.18 2.99
N ASP A 128 -22.36 -14.31 1.89
CA ASP A 128 -23.81 -14.15 1.84
C ASP A 128 -24.46 -15.11 0.83
N GLY A 129 -25.78 -15.29 0.92
CA GLY A 129 -26.56 -16.16 0.05
C GLY A 129 -25.96 -17.57 -0.05
N ASP A 130 -25.88 -18.10 -1.25
CA ASP A 130 -25.35 -19.43 -1.54
C ASP A 130 -23.82 -19.54 -1.40
N ASN A 131 -23.14 -18.43 -1.08
CA ASN A 131 -21.69 -18.40 -0.95
C ASN A 131 -21.19 -18.52 0.49
N ILE A 132 -22.08 -18.57 1.48
CA ILE A 132 -21.72 -18.64 2.91
C ILE A 132 -20.81 -19.84 3.21
N ASP A 133 -21.17 -21.03 2.75
CA ASP A 133 -20.41 -22.26 3.03
C ASP A 133 -19.01 -22.20 2.41
N LYS A 134 -18.90 -21.66 1.19
CA LYS A 134 -17.62 -21.47 0.51
C LYS A 134 -16.75 -20.46 1.26
N ALA A 135 -17.35 -19.36 1.74
CA ALA A 135 -16.64 -18.36 2.52
C ALA A 135 -16.11 -18.93 3.85
N ASN A 136 -16.91 -19.75 4.53
CA ASN A 136 -16.51 -20.41 5.76
C ASN A 136 -15.40 -21.45 5.52
N LEU A 137 -15.48 -22.21 4.42
CA LEU A 137 -14.43 -23.14 4.04
C LEU A 137 -13.11 -22.40 3.74
N ALA A 138 -13.16 -21.33 2.95
CA ALA A 138 -12.01 -20.49 2.68
C ALA A 138 -11.42 -19.94 3.98
N ALA A 139 -12.22 -19.39 4.87
CA ALA A 139 -11.75 -18.89 6.16
C ALA A 139 -11.05 -19.97 7.00
N ALA A 140 -11.55 -21.23 6.96
CA ALA A 140 -10.89 -22.35 7.63
C ALA A 140 -9.53 -22.68 7.00
N GLN A 141 -9.45 -22.66 5.66
CA GLN A 141 -8.19 -22.89 4.94
C GLN A 141 -7.15 -21.82 5.27
N PHE A 142 -7.53 -20.53 5.30
CA PHE A 142 -6.65 -19.44 5.69
C PHE A 142 -6.16 -19.56 7.14
N ARG A 143 -7.05 -19.92 8.07
CA ARG A 143 -6.65 -20.17 9.47
C ARG A 143 -5.61 -21.28 9.57
N ASN A 144 -5.80 -22.38 8.86
CA ASN A 144 -4.86 -23.49 8.85
C ASN A 144 -3.51 -23.07 8.22
N ALA A 145 -3.55 -22.29 7.13
CA ALA A 145 -2.34 -21.79 6.48
C ALA A 145 -1.54 -20.85 7.40
N LEU A 146 -2.21 -19.99 8.17
CA LEU A 146 -1.54 -19.07 9.11
C LEU A 146 -0.73 -19.81 10.19
N HIS A 147 -1.13 -21.00 10.60
CA HIS A 147 -0.36 -21.82 11.54
C HIS A 147 0.98 -22.34 10.98
N LEU A 148 1.17 -22.29 9.66
CA LEU A 148 2.44 -22.67 9.01
C LEU A 148 3.47 -21.55 8.97
N PHE A 149 3.08 -20.32 9.32
CA PHE A 149 3.99 -19.19 9.36
C PHE A 149 4.65 -19.02 10.73
N PRO A 150 5.85 -18.45 10.79
CA PRO A 150 6.46 -18.09 12.07
C PRO A 150 5.61 -17.05 12.80
N PRO A 151 5.71 -16.97 14.13
CA PRO A 151 5.06 -15.91 14.90
C PRO A 151 5.45 -14.52 14.36
N SER A 152 4.48 -13.61 14.28
CA SER A 152 4.75 -12.22 13.89
C SER A 152 5.64 -11.53 14.94
N GLU A 153 6.44 -10.55 14.51
CA GLU A 153 7.28 -9.75 15.41
C GLU A 153 6.46 -9.05 16.51
N SER A 154 5.21 -8.72 16.21
CA SER A 154 4.29 -8.12 17.19
C SER A 154 3.87 -9.08 18.30
N GLY A 155 3.99 -10.39 18.09
CA GLY A 155 3.37 -11.43 18.90
C GLY A 155 1.86 -11.57 18.69
N TRP A 156 1.27 -10.79 17.77
CA TRP A 156 -0.12 -10.93 17.37
C TRP A 156 -0.31 -12.12 16.43
N PHE A 157 -1.38 -12.89 16.63
CA PHE A 157 -1.79 -13.93 15.70
C PHE A 157 -2.95 -13.41 14.84
N PRO A 158 -2.81 -13.33 13.50
CA PRO A 158 -3.83 -12.77 12.63
C PRO A 158 -5.14 -13.55 12.72
N LYS A 159 -6.27 -12.82 12.86
CA LYS A 159 -7.61 -13.43 12.85
C LYS A 159 -8.15 -13.50 11.44
N VAL A 160 -8.95 -14.53 11.16
CA VAL A 160 -9.63 -14.71 9.88
C VAL A 160 -11.14 -14.66 10.12
N LEU A 161 -11.80 -13.67 9.52
CA LEU A 161 -13.23 -13.42 9.62
C LEU A 161 -13.91 -13.53 8.25
N THR A 162 -15.20 -13.84 8.25
CA THR A 162 -16.06 -13.75 7.05
C THR A 162 -16.93 -12.49 7.16
N TYR A 163 -17.21 -11.84 6.02
CA TYR A 163 -18.10 -10.70 6.00
C TYR A 163 -18.83 -10.56 4.67
N SER A 164 -19.92 -9.81 4.67
CA SER A 164 -20.61 -9.37 3.45
C SER A 164 -20.61 -7.85 3.37
N GLY A 165 -19.83 -7.32 2.42
CA GLY A 165 -19.84 -5.88 2.12
C GLY A 165 -21.17 -5.41 1.55
N TYR A 166 -21.91 -6.29 0.87
CA TYR A 166 -23.21 -5.95 0.28
C TYR A 166 -24.32 -5.80 1.33
N TYR A 167 -24.37 -6.70 2.30
CA TYR A 167 -25.38 -6.68 3.36
C TYR A 167 -24.91 -6.02 4.66
N ASN A 168 -23.67 -5.48 4.69
CA ASN A 168 -23.05 -4.89 5.88
C ASN A 168 -22.98 -5.85 7.09
N ILE A 169 -22.80 -7.15 6.85
CA ILE A 169 -22.67 -8.18 7.89
C ILE A 169 -21.18 -8.35 8.21
N GLY A 170 -20.82 -8.45 9.51
CA GLY A 170 -19.45 -8.69 9.95
C GLY A 170 -18.55 -7.45 10.01
N ILE A 171 -19.05 -6.26 9.67
CA ILE A 171 -18.27 -5.01 9.66
C ILE A 171 -17.82 -4.62 11.08
N LYS A 172 -18.71 -4.78 12.07
CA LYS A 172 -18.40 -4.48 13.47
C LYS A 172 -17.29 -5.39 13.98
N GLU A 173 -17.37 -6.67 13.71
CA GLU A 173 -16.40 -7.69 14.13
C GLU A 173 -15.00 -7.43 13.54
N ILE A 174 -14.94 -6.97 12.28
CA ILE A 174 -13.69 -6.54 11.66
C ILE A 174 -13.11 -5.34 12.41
N TRP A 175 -13.95 -4.36 12.74
CA TRP A 175 -13.47 -3.18 13.46
C TRP A 175 -13.06 -3.49 14.90
N ASP A 176 -13.76 -4.38 15.56
CA ASP A 176 -13.39 -4.89 16.89
C ASP A 176 -12.01 -5.60 16.84
N MET A 177 -11.75 -6.42 15.80
CA MET A 177 -10.44 -7.04 15.57
C MET A 177 -9.32 -6.00 15.41
N VAL A 178 -9.56 -4.93 14.65
CA VAL A 178 -8.59 -3.82 14.52
C VAL A 178 -8.33 -3.18 15.88
N GLY A 179 -9.38 -2.95 16.67
CA GLY A 179 -9.29 -2.39 18.02
C GLY A 179 -8.45 -3.27 18.95
N GLU A 180 -8.71 -4.57 18.97
CA GLU A 180 -7.95 -5.53 19.77
C GLU A 180 -6.45 -5.55 19.38
N TYR A 181 -6.13 -5.54 18.10
CA TYR A 181 -4.76 -5.45 17.62
C TYR A 181 -4.08 -4.15 18.09
N MET A 182 -4.77 -3.02 17.96
CA MET A 182 -4.24 -1.72 18.38
C MET A 182 -3.98 -1.67 19.90
N GLU A 183 -4.88 -2.22 20.69
CA GLU A 183 -4.69 -2.32 22.14
C GLU A 183 -3.52 -3.23 22.50
N PHE A 184 -3.45 -4.41 21.88
CA PHE A 184 -2.39 -5.40 22.08
C PHE A 184 -1.02 -4.83 21.74
N THR A 185 -0.87 -4.20 20.58
CA THR A 185 0.42 -3.66 20.10
C THR A 185 0.86 -2.39 20.85
N LYS A 186 -0.09 -1.59 21.33
CA LYS A 186 0.22 -0.46 22.22
C LYS A 186 0.70 -0.95 23.58
N LYS A 187 0.08 -1.99 24.14
CA LYS A 187 0.41 -2.54 25.45
C LYS A 187 1.81 -3.17 25.48
N ASN A 188 2.22 -3.86 24.41
CA ASN A 188 3.53 -4.50 24.33
C ASN A 188 4.63 -3.60 23.72
N GLY A 189 4.30 -2.35 23.32
CA GLY A 189 5.23 -1.37 22.75
C GLY A 189 5.49 -1.53 21.26
N TYR A 190 4.97 -2.59 20.60
CA TYR A 190 5.20 -2.84 19.19
C TYR A 190 4.64 -1.74 18.27
N PHE A 191 3.53 -1.12 18.64
CA PHE A 191 2.95 0.00 17.89
C PHE A 191 3.97 1.13 17.64
N ASN A 192 4.65 1.58 18.69
CA ASN A 192 5.66 2.62 18.56
C ASN A 192 6.91 2.12 17.83
N TYR A 193 7.34 0.89 18.09
CA TYR A 193 8.45 0.27 17.39
C TYR A 193 8.20 0.22 15.88
N LYS A 194 7.04 -0.31 15.45
CA LYS A 194 6.65 -0.38 14.03
C LYS A 194 6.66 1.00 13.37
N ARG A 195 6.09 2.02 14.00
CA ARG A 195 6.07 3.38 13.47
C ARG A 195 7.47 4.00 13.36
N ASN A 196 8.37 3.72 14.28
CA ASN A 196 9.76 4.17 14.21
C ASN A 196 10.52 3.50 13.04
N GLU A 197 10.37 2.19 12.87
CA GLU A 197 10.97 1.49 11.73
C GLU A 197 10.37 1.95 10.39
N GLN A 198 9.08 2.21 10.33
CA GLN A 198 8.45 2.84 9.16
C GLN A 198 9.02 4.23 8.88
N ALA A 199 9.20 5.08 9.89
CA ALA A 199 9.77 6.41 9.72
C ALA A 199 11.21 6.35 9.18
N LYS A 200 12.01 5.40 9.70
CA LYS A 200 13.37 5.14 9.22
C LYS A 200 13.37 4.66 7.76
N TYR A 201 12.51 3.69 7.42
CA TYR A 201 12.35 3.20 6.04
C TYR A 201 12.01 4.36 5.08
N TRP A 202 11.03 5.20 5.42
CA TRP A 202 10.61 6.30 4.57
C TRP A 202 11.63 7.42 4.46
N MET A 203 12.49 7.59 5.47
CA MET A 203 13.65 8.48 5.36
C MET A 203 14.59 8.04 4.24
N TYR A 204 14.94 6.73 4.20
CA TYR A 204 15.81 6.20 3.14
C TYR A 204 15.15 6.24 1.76
N GLU A 205 13.88 5.87 1.66
CA GLU A 205 13.12 5.98 0.40
C GLU A 205 13.08 7.43 -0.11
N SER A 206 12.83 8.40 0.77
CA SER A 206 12.81 9.81 0.39
C SER A 206 14.18 10.31 -0.08
N ILE A 207 15.27 9.84 0.51
CA ILE A 207 16.64 10.13 0.07
C ILE A 207 16.87 9.55 -1.32
N ASN A 208 16.56 8.26 -1.52
CA ASN A 208 16.75 7.56 -2.79
C ASN A 208 15.95 8.22 -3.92
N ASP A 209 14.67 8.52 -3.69
CA ASP A 209 13.82 9.19 -4.67
C ASP A 209 14.36 10.60 -5.01
N THR A 210 14.77 11.37 -4.00
CA THR A 210 15.30 12.73 -4.19
C THR A 210 16.61 12.70 -4.98
N LEU A 211 17.50 11.75 -4.69
CA LEU A 211 18.77 11.59 -5.42
C LEU A 211 18.50 11.18 -6.87
N ARG A 212 17.59 10.25 -7.09
CA ARG A 212 17.18 9.81 -8.43
C ARG A 212 16.59 10.97 -9.23
N ASP A 213 15.64 11.71 -8.63
CA ASP A 213 15.02 12.85 -9.30
C ASP A 213 16.04 13.95 -9.65
N LYS A 214 16.95 14.27 -8.71
CA LYS A 214 18.03 15.24 -8.96
C LYS A 214 19.00 14.78 -10.04
N PHE A 215 19.28 13.49 -10.13
CA PHE A 215 20.14 12.93 -11.15
C PHE A 215 19.50 13.04 -12.53
N TYR A 216 18.30 12.52 -12.73
CA TYR A 216 17.65 12.48 -14.05
C TYR A 216 17.17 13.85 -14.55
N HIS A 217 16.87 14.80 -13.66
CA HIS A 217 16.52 16.19 -14.03
C HIS A 217 17.71 17.13 -13.97
N ASN A 218 18.93 16.61 -13.92
CA ASN A 218 20.13 17.43 -14.04
C ASN A 218 20.38 17.79 -15.53
N PRO A 219 20.51 19.08 -15.91
CA PRO A 219 20.64 19.46 -17.33
C PRO A 219 21.83 18.80 -18.05
N ALA A 220 22.94 18.55 -17.36
CA ALA A 220 24.11 17.90 -17.96
C ALA A 220 23.80 16.40 -18.22
N VAL A 221 23.08 15.74 -17.29
CA VAL A 221 22.64 14.35 -17.45
C VAL A 221 21.59 14.23 -18.55
N GLU A 222 20.53 15.05 -18.52
CA GLU A 222 19.48 15.06 -19.55
C GLU A 222 20.07 15.23 -20.96
N GLY A 223 21.02 16.15 -21.12
CA GLY A 223 21.65 16.43 -22.41
C GLY A 223 22.49 15.28 -22.98
N MET A 224 23.00 14.39 -22.12
CA MET A 224 23.85 13.26 -22.52
C MET A 224 23.17 11.90 -22.51
N LEU A 225 21.99 11.79 -21.86
CA LEU A 225 21.34 10.50 -21.61
C LEU A 225 21.02 9.75 -22.91
N GLU A 226 20.35 10.39 -23.87
CA GLU A 226 19.94 9.77 -25.13
C GLU A 226 21.15 9.28 -25.95
N GLN A 227 22.23 10.08 -25.98
CA GLN A 227 23.46 9.69 -26.68
C GLN A 227 24.11 8.49 -26.01
N THR A 228 24.17 8.48 -24.68
CA THR A 228 24.75 7.38 -23.90
C THR A 228 23.95 6.08 -24.06
N GLU A 229 22.61 6.18 -24.08
CA GLU A 229 21.74 5.04 -24.38
C GLU A 229 22.01 4.46 -25.77
N LYS A 230 22.15 5.29 -26.80
CA LYS A 230 22.51 4.82 -28.16
C LYS A 230 23.84 4.09 -28.20
N GLN A 231 24.86 4.59 -27.47
CA GLN A 231 26.16 3.92 -27.38
C GLN A 231 26.07 2.54 -26.73
N VAL A 232 25.23 2.39 -25.69
CA VAL A 232 24.99 1.08 -25.05
C VAL A 232 24.25 0.14 -26.00
N LEU A 233 23.20 0.61 -26.68
CA LEU A 233 22.42 -0.19 -27.61
C LEU A 233 23.25 -0.67 -28.83
N ASN A 234 24.21 0.15 -29.27
CA ASN A 234 25.13 -0.18 -30.35
C ASN A 234 26.33 -1.03 -29.89
N ASN A 235 26.40 -1.41 -28.60
CA ASN A 235 27.55 -2.13 -28.02
C ASN A 235 28.88 -1.38 -28.11
N GLU A 236 28.87 -0.04 -28.21
CA GLU A 236 30.07 0.81 -28.23
C GLU A 236 30.70 0.91 -26.83
N ILE A 237 29.86 0.94 -25.80
CA ILE A 237 30.28 0.92 -24.40
C ILE A 237 29.41 -0.05 -23.58
N SER A 238 29.93 -0.61 -22.50
CA SER A 238 29.15 -1.45 -21.60
C SER A 238 28.20 -0.60 -20.74
N SER A 239 27.10 -1.21 -20.29
CA SER A 239 26.14 -0.55 -19.38
C SER A 239 26.81 -0.04 -18.10
N PHE A 240 27.82 -0.75 -17.57
CA PHE A 240 28.56 -0.32 -16.38
C PHE A 240 29.42 0.92 -16.62
N VAL A 241 30.08 1.01 -17.79
CA VAL A 241 30.88 2.19 -18.18
C VAL A 241 29.95 3.38 -18.43
N ALA A 242 28.81 3.15 -19.10
CA ALA A 242 27.79 4.17 -19.31
C ALA A 242 27.28 4.75 -17.98
N ALA A 243 26.86 3.87 -17.06
CA ALA A 243 26.37 4.29 -15.75
C ALA A 243 27.40 5.11 -14.96
N LYS A 244 28.67 4.64 -14.93
CA LYS A 244 29.74 5.36 -14.26
C LYS A 244 29.95 6.75 -14.87
N ARG A 245 30.02 6.86 -16.22
CA ARG A 245 30.18 8.12 -16.93
C ARG A 245 29.08 9.13 -16.59
N MET A 246 27.83 8.65 -16.54
CA MET A 246 26.69 9.51 -16.21
C MET A 246 26.75 9.99 -14.76
N ILE A 247 27.18 9.12 -13.83
CA ILE A 247 27.34 9.49 -12.41
C ILE A 247 28.48 10.51 -12.26
N ASP A 248 29.61 10.29 -12.88
CA ASP A 248 30.77 11.22 -12.84
C ASP A 248 30.35 12.60 -13.38
N LEU A 249 29.65 12.64 -14.52
CA LEU A 249 29.11 13.89 -15.11
C LEU A 249 28.17 14.62 -14.14
N PHE A 250 27.32 13.92 -13.44
CA PHE A 250 26.43 14.49 -12.43
C PHE A 250 27.19 15.10 -11.26
N LEU A 251 28.18 14.37 -10.73
CA LEU A 251 28.99 14.82 -9.60
C LEU A 251 29.85 16.08 -9.97
N ASP A 252 30.46 16.07 -11.14
CA ASP A 252 31.24 17.21 -11.63
C ASP A 252 30.36 18.47 -11.80
N HIS A 253 29.13 18.30 -12.32
CA HIS A 253 28.21 19.44 -12.48
C HIS A 253 27.70 20.00 -11.14
N ILE A 254 27.64 19.19 -10.10
CA ILE A 254 27.29 19.68 -8.75
C ILE A 254 28.47 20.37 -8.09
N ALA A 255 29.69 19.87 -8.28
CA ALA A 255 30.90 20.45 -7.68
C ALA A 255 31.25 21.82 -8.25
N THR A 256 30.74 22.16 -9.44
CA THR A 256 31.01 23.45 -10.14
C THR A 256 29.94 24.52 -9.87
N LYS A 257 28.92 24.21 -9.08
CA LYS A 257 27.88 25.14 -8.60
C LYS A 257 28.07 25.52 -7.15
#